data_3c24dc092f14657328b5e79e5222a1d2
#
_entry.id   3c24dc092f14657328b5e79e5222a1d2
#
_cell.length_a   1.000
_cell.length_b   1.000
_cell.length_c   1.000
_cell.angle_alpha   90.00
_cell.angle_beta   90.00
_cell.angle_gamma   90.00
#
_symmetry.space_group_name_H-M   'P 1'
#
loop_
_entity.id
_entity.type
_entity.pdbx_description
1 polymer ?
#
loop_
_entity_poly.entity_id
_entity_poly.type
_entity_poly.pdbx_seq_one_letter_code
_entity_poly.pdbx_strand_id
1 'polypeptide(L)'
;MALRTLLRSLLLMPLLAMTALAAADEVPSLAGKRIAISMTGTSHYFDLKAFQAQVEEVKRLGGTPITLDAGRNDKNLVTQLQTLVTQKPDAVIQTLGTLSVIDPWLRRIQAAGIPLFTIDAPSQYSLNNTTSDNAAAGRELAEQLAKDTGAKGDILVFNGFQGVPVCAIRYAELRKVLDAHPGLKIIRPELRDVIPNTVQDARGQIAALLNKYPKGQIAAIWSAWDIPQLGASQALIDAGRTEIKTYGVDGTPEVLELLKRGDSPVGAVVAQQPALMGRTAVQNVARYLAGARDLPRETHVATLLTTPGNLSQVAALRGDP
;
A
#
# COMPACT_ATOMS: atom_id res chain seq x y z
N MET A 1 90.64 15.89 -2.06
CA MET A 1 89.62 15.65 -1.10
C MET A 1 88.26 15.68 -1.83
N ALA A 2 87.69 14.52 -2.02
CA ALA A 2 86.51 14.34 -2.89
C ALA A 2 85.23 14.42 -2.07
N LEU A 3 84.29 15.28 -2.48
CA LEU A 3 82.99 15.41 -1.87
C LEU A 3 82.00 14.63 -2.78
N ARG A 4 81.45 13.49 -2.27
CA ARG A 4 80.48 12.65 -2.96
C ARG A 4 79.05 13.23 -2.69
N THR A 5 78.38 13.69 -3.75
CA THR A 5 76.97 14.10 -3.74
C THR A 5 76.10 12.86 -4.01
N LEU A 6 75.30 12.47 -3.04
CA LEU A 6 74.24 11.42 -3.16
C LEU A 6 72.98 12.02 -3.72
N LEU A 7 72.62 11.70 -4.95
CA LEU A 7 71.30 11.93 -5.54
C LEU A 7 70.32 10.88 -4.97
N ARG A 8 69.33 11.34 -4.19
CA ARG A 8 68.16 10.54 -3.81
C ARG A 8 67.06 10.72 -4.85
N SER A 9 66.85 9.69 -5.65
CA SER A 9 65.75 9.59 -6.59
C SER A 9 64.46 9.27 -5.80
N LEU A 10 63.53 10.23 -5.70
CA LEU A 10 62.18 10.02 -5.20
C LEU A 10 61.34 9.42 -6.34
N LEU A 11 61.03 8.13 -6.25
CA LEU A 11 59.98 7.54 -7.08
C LEU A 11 58.60 8.03 -6.60
N LEU A 12 57.96 8.90 -7.35
CA LEU A 12 56.54 9.19 -7.20
C LEU A 12 55.75 8.04 -7.82
N MET A 13 55.12 7.23 -6.97
CA MET A 13 54.10 6.26 -7.37
C MET A 13 52.79 6.99 -7.58
N PRO A 14 52.11 6.96 -8.73
CA PRO A 14 50.79 7.53 -8.87
C PRO A 14 49.79 6.61 -8.12
N LEU A 15 49.19 7.17 -7.09
CA LEU A 15 48.05 6.56 -6.39
C LEU A 15 46.83 6.60 -7.35
N LEU A 16 46.58 5.49 -8.06
CA LEU A 16 45.32 5.28 -8.78
C LEU A 16 44.21 5.15 -7.72
N ALA A 17 43.53 6.25 -7.44
CA ALA A 17 42.26 6.21 -6.73
C ALA A 17 41.21 5.58 -7.65
N MET A 18 40.99 4.25 -7.51
CA MET A 18 39.82 3.59 -8.05
C MET A 18 38.61 4.14 -7.31
N THR A 19 37.95 5.13 -7.90
CA THR A 19 36.56 5.49 -7.54
C THR A 19 35.67 4.31 -7.93
N ALA A 20 35.38 3.43 -6.97
CA ALA A 20 34.27 2.50 -7.10
C ALA A 20 32.99 3.35 -7.18
N LEU A 21 32.56 3.68 -8.41
CA LEU A 21 31.16 4.05 -8.63
C LEU A 21 30.37 2.81 -8.14
N ALA A 22 29.60 3.00 -7.06
CA ALA A 22 28.55 2.04 -6.72
C ALA A 22 27.63 1.99 -7.95
N ALA A 23 27.78 0.94 -8.76
CA ALA A 23 26.80 0.63 -9.80
C ALA A 23 25.48 0.45 -9.05
N ALA A 24 24.51 1.32 -9.29
CA ALA A 24 23.15 1.05 -8.88
C ALA A 24 22.82 -0.34 -9.42
N ASP A 25 22.45 -1.27 -8.53
CA ASP A 25 22.19 -2.67 -8.90
C ASP A 25 21.19 -2.69 -10.07
N GLU A 26 21.70 -2.93 -11.27
CA GLU A 26 20.87 -2.94 -12.48
C GLU A 26 19.86 -4.07 -12.36
N VAL A 27 18.56 -3.72 -12.49
CA VAL A 27 17.49 -4.71 -12.40
C VAL A 27 17.60 -5.68 -13.57
N PRO A 28 17.69 -7.01 -13.33
CA PRO A 28 17.86 -7.98 -14.40
C PRO A 28 16.74 -7.99 -15.43
N SER A 29 17.05 -8.36 -16.66
CA SER A 29 16.09 -8.50 -17.75
C SER A 29 15.10 -9.65 -17.52
N LEU A 30 13.86 -9.45 -17.97
CA LEU A 30 12.81 -10.48 -18.07
C LEU A 30 12.58 -10.96 -19.51
N ALA A 31 13.54 -10.75 -20.41
CA ALA A 31 13.42 -11.17 -21.82
C ALA A 31 13.04 -12.66 -21.92
N GLY A 32 12.02 -12.98 -22.69
CA GLY A 32 11.49 -14.34 -22.87
C GLY A 32 10.70 -14.89 -21.66
N LYS A 33 10.50 -14.11 -20.58
CA LYS A 33 9.76 -14.51 -19.39
C LYS A 33 8.29 -14.08 -19.47
N ARG A 34 7.40 -14.95 -19.01
CA ARG A 34 5.95 -14.72 -18.89
C ARG A 34 5.62 -14.51 -17.41
N ILE A 35 5.24 -13.29 -17.05
CA ILE A 35 4.93 -12.92 -15.66
C ILE A 35 3.43 -12.73 -15.50
N ALA A 36 2.80 -13.55 -14.67
CA ALA A 36 1.38 -13.40 -14.36
C ALA A 36 1.18 -12.35 -13.28
N ILE A 37 0.31 -11.39 -13.58
CA ILE A 37 -0.12 -10.31 -12.71
C ILE A 37 -1.59 -10.56 -12.38
N SER A 38 -1.87 -11.09 -11.20
CA SER A 38 -3.21 -11.43 -10.71
C SER A 38 -3.66 -10.40 -9.69
N MET A 39 -4.80 -9.76 -9.99
CA MET A 39 -5.36 -8.69 -9.17
C MET A 39 -6.70 -9.12 -8.58
N THR A 40 -6.93 -8.77 -7.32
CA THR A 40 -8.28 -8.88 -6.72
C THR A 40 -9.27 -7.98 -7.45
N GLY A 41 -8.85 -6.83 -7.95
CA GLY A 41 -9.60 -5.91 -8.78
C GLY A 41 -8.73 -4.73 -9.21
N THR A 42 -9.23 -3.91 -10.14
CA THR A 42 -8.54 -2.70 -10.63
C THR A 42 -9.42 -1.46 -10.60
N SER A 43 -10.57 -1.53 -9.92
CA SER A 43 -11.56 -0.44 -9.89
C SER A 43 -11.20 0.71 -8.95
N HIS A 44 -10.22 0.55 -8.05
CA HIS A 44 -9.78 1.58 -7.11
C HIS A 44 -8.39 2.09 -7.45
N TYR A 45 -8.08 3.31 -7.00
CA TYR A 45 -6.82 3.99 -7.30
C TYR A 45 -5.59 3.14 -6.97
N PHE A 46 -5.50 2.62 -5.74
CA PHE A 46 -4.36 1.79 -5.30
C PHE A 46 -4.15 0.60 -6.25
N ASP A 47 -5.22 -0.17 -6.47
CA ASP A 47 -5.18 -1.38 -7.29
C ASP A 47 -4.76 -1.08 -8.73
N LEU A 48 -5.41 -0.05 -9.33
CA LEU A 48 -5.14 0.35 -10.71
C LEU A 48 -3.70 0.80 -10.90
N LYS A 49 -3.17 1.62 -9.99
CA LYS A 49 -1.79 2.13 -10.09
C LYS A 49 -0.76 1.03 -9.87
N ALA A 50 -0.98 0.13 -8.91
CA ALA A 50 -0.12 -1.04 -8.72
C ALA A 50 -0.14 -1.97 -9.94
N PHE A 51 -1.32 -2.22 -10.51
CA PHE A 51 -1.48 -3.03 -11.72
C PHE A 51 -0.77 -2.43 -12.93
N GLN A 52 -1.03 -1.16 -13.24
CA GLN A 52 -0.40 -0.47 -14.36
C GLN A 52 1.13 -0.50 -14.25
N ALA A 53 1.65 -0.18 -13.08
CA ALA A 53 3.09 -0.18 -12.84
C ALA A 53 3.73 -1.58 -12.97
N GLN A 54 3.04 -2.64 -12.54
CA GLN A 54 3.50 -4.02 -12.75
C GLN A 54 3.58 -4.34 -14.25
N VAL A 55 2.53 -4.03 -15.02
CA VAL A 55 2.46 -4.29 -16.47
C VAL A 55 3.56 -3.53 -17.21
N GLU A 56 3.72 -2.24 -16.89
CA GLU A 56 4.75 -1.38 -17.49
C GLU A 56 6.15 -1.88 -17.18
N GLU A 57 6.42 -2.24 -15.92
CA GLU A 57 7.74 -2.69 -15.50
C GLU A 57 8.10 -4.06 -16.10
N VAL A 58 7.16 -5.01 -16.18
CA VAL A 58 7.40 -6.28 -16.89
C VAL A 58 7.80 -6.03 -18.34
N LYS A 59 7.08 -5.15 -19.05
CA LYS A 59 7.39 -4.78 -20.44
C LYS A 59 8.73 -4.06 -20.55
N ARG A 60 9.00 -3.11 -19.65
CA ARG A 60 10.27 -2.36 -19.61
C ARG A 60 11.49 -3.29 -19.46
N LEU A 61 11.34 -4.36 -18.68
CA LEU A 61 12.38 -5.37 -18.50
C LEU A 61 12.40 -6.43 -19.62
N GLY A 62 11.59 -6.28 -20.67
CA GLY A 62 11.54 -7.18 -21.83
C GLY A 62 10.69 -8.44 -21.64
N GLY A 63 9.92 -8.55 -20.56
CA GLY A 63 9.02 -9.67 -20.28
C GLY A 63 7.66 -9.53 -20.95
N THR A 64 6.86 -10.61 -20.88
CA THR A 64 5.48 -10.66 -21.35
C THR A 64 4.54 -10.75 -20.15
N PRO A 65 3.71 -9.70 -19.87
CA PRO A 65 2.74 -9.77 -18.79
C PRO A 65 1.52 -10.63 -19.18
N ILE A 66 1.06 -11.47 -18.26
CA ILE A 66 -0.24 -12.14 -18.30
C ILE A 66 -1.11 -11.45 -17.27
N THR A 67 -2.11 -10.70 -17.70
CA THR A 67 -2.93 -9.85 -16.83
C THR A 67 -4.26 -10.50 -16.51
N LEU A 68 -4.61 -10.53 -15.22
CA LEU A 68 -5.83 -11.14 -14.69
C LEU A 68 -6.45 -10.19 -13.67
N ASP A 69 -7.70 -9.79 -13.89
CA ASP A 69 -8.48 -8.93 -13.02
C ASP A 69 -9.75 -9.67 -12.56
N ALA A 70 -9.88 -9.91 -11.26
CA ALA A 70 -11.03 -10.61 -10.70
C ALA A 70 -12.26 -9.72 -10.51
N GLY A 71 -12.15 -8.40 -10.72
CA GLY A 71 -13.25 -7.46 -10.54
C GLY A 71 -13.80 -7.43 -9.11
N ARG A 72 -12.95 -7.68 -8.11
CA ARG A 72 -13.28 -7.82 -6.68
C ARG A 72 -14.32 -8.92 -6.40
N ASN A 73 -14.26 -9.98 -7.18
CA ASN A 73 -15.09 -11.16 -7.02
C ASN A 73 -14.24 -12.38 -6.67
N ASP A 74 -14.41 -12.94 -5.47
CA ASP A 74 -13.62 -14.04 -4.96
C ASP A 74 -13.71 -15.29 -5.84
N LYS A 75 -14.88 -15.58 -6.46
CA LYS A 75 -15.04 -16.72 -7.37
C LYS A 75 -14.18 -16.55 -8.64
N ASN A 76 -14.16 -15.34 -9.19
CA ASN A 76 -13.30 -15.03 -10.34
C ASN A 76 -11.82 -15.14 -9.94
N LEU A 77 -11.44 -14.62 -8.75
CA LEU A 77 -10.09 -14.67 -8.24
C LEU A 77 -9.61 -16.12 -8.08
N VAL A 78 -10.43 -16.98 -7.50
CA VAL A 78 -10.14 -18.42 -7.39
C VAL A 78 -9.96 -19.06 -8.78
N THR A 79 -10.83 -18.76 -9.74
CA THR A 79 -10.72 -19.27 -11.12
C THR A 79 -9.44 -18.81 -11.80
N GLN A 80 -9.03 -17.54 -11.60
CA GLN A 80 -7.77 -17.02 -12.10
C GLN A 80 -6.57 -17.79 -11.54
N LEU A 81 -6.52 -17.95 -10.22
CA LEU A 81 -5.42 -18.68 -9.57
C LEU A 81 -5.36 -20.14 -9.98
N GLN A 82 -6.51 -20.80 -10.19
CA GLN A 82 -6.57 -22.16 -10.76
C GLN A 82 -5.94 -22.21 -12.16
N THR A 83 -6.30 -21.25 -13.01
CA THR A 83 -5.78 -21.18 -14.38
C THR A 83 -4.26 -21.02 -14.40
N LEU A 84 -3.68 -20.25 -13.48
CA LEU A 84 -2.24 -20.05 -13.39
C LEU A 84 -1.46 -21.34 -13.10
N VAL A 85 -2.03 -22.26 -12.30
CA VAL A 85 -1.40 -23.57 -12.03
C VAL A 85 -1.19 -24.38 -13.32
N THR A 86 -2.14 -24.28 -14.27
CA THR A 86 -2.07 -24.97 -15.57
C THR A 86 -1.26 -24.21 -16.61
N GLN A 87 -1.34 -22.89 -16.63
CA GLN A 87 -0.61 -22.05 -17.60
C GLN A 87 0.89 -22.00 -17.36
N LYS A 88 1.34 -22.30 -16.14
CA LYS A 88 2.75 -22.33 -15.73
C LYS A 88 3.54 -21.11 -16.22
N PRO A 89 3.21 -19.89 -15.80
CA PRO A 89 4.05 -18.73 -16.06
C PRO A 89 5.42 -18.88 -15.38
N ASP A 90 6.40 -18.08 -15.76
CA ASP A 90 7.74 -18.07 -15.13
C ASP A 90 7.69 -17.51 -13.68
N ALA A 91 6.72 -16.66 -13.37
CA ALA A 91 6.40 -16.21 -12.01
C ALA A 91 4.97 -15.68 -11.92
N VAL A 92 4.44 -15.61 -10.70
CA VAL A 92 3.12 -15.04 -10.37
C VAL A 92 3.31 -13.93 -9.34
N ILE A 93 2.62 -12.80 -9.55
CA ILE A 93 2.42 -11.74 -8.56
C ILE A 93 0.93 -11.68 -8.25
N GLN A 94 0.54 -11.98 -7.00
CA GLN A 94 -0.84 -11.79 -6.51
C GLN A 94 -0.93 -10.51 -5.71
N THR A 95 -1.82 -9.59 -6.10
CA THR A 95 -2.07 -8.34 -5.38
C THR A 95 -3.37 -8.43 -4.60
N LEU A 96 -3.27 -8.21 -3.28
CA LEU A 96 -4.37 -8.27 -2.32
C LEU A 96 -5.10 -9.62 -2.30
N GLY A 97 -6.16 -9.69 -1.52
CA GLY A 97 -7.05 -10.84 -1.38
C GLY A 97 -7.26 -11.25 0.08
N THR A 98 -8.40 -11.85 0.35
CA THR A 98 -8.67 -12.48 1.64
C THR A 98 -7.86 -13.77 1.74
N LEU A 99 -6.92 -13.87 2.70
CA LEU A 99 -5.98 -14.99 2.77
C LEU A 99 -6.70 -16.35 2.85
N SER A 100 -7.81 -16.47 3.58
CA SER A 100 -8.58 -17.71 3.65
C SER A 100 -9.14 -18.15 2.30
N VAL A 101 -9.33 -17.23 1.35
CA VAL A 101 -9.78 -17.52 -0.02
C VAL A 101 -8.61 -17.87 -0.93
N ILE A 102 -7.52 -17.09 -0.89
CA ILE A 102 -6.43 -17.22 -1.85
C ILE A 102 -5.35 -18.22 -1.45
N ASP A 103 -5.01 -18.37 -0.16
CA ASP A 103 -3.92 -19.23 0.31
C ASP A 103 -3.98 -20.70 -0.16
N PRO A 104 -5.16 -21.36 -0.22
CA PRO A 104 -5.24 -22.71 -0.77
C PRO A 104 -4.73 -22.81 -2.22
N TRP A 105 -4.87 -21.74 -3.01
CA TRP A 105 -4.43 -21.66 -4.39
C TRP A 105 -2.99 -21.19 -4.51
N LEU A 106 -2.56 -20.25 -3.67
CA LEU A 106 -1.16 -19.83 -3.59
C LEU A 106 -0.26 -21.01 -3.23
N ARG A 107 -0.71 -21.88 -2.32
CA ARG A 107 -0.02 -23.13 -2.01
C ARG A 107 0.10 -24.04 -3.23
N ARG A 108 -0.95 -24.15 -4.07
CA ARG A 108 -0.92 -24.98 -5.29
C ARG A 108 0.02 -24.40 -6.35
N ILE A 109 0.06 -23.08 -6.49
CA ILE A 109 1.01 -22.38 -7.38
C ILE A 109 2.43 -22.70 -6.94
N GLN A 110 2.74 -22.55 -5.64
CA GLN A 110 4.05 -22.88 -5.08
C GLN A 110 4.38 -24.37 -5.28
N ALA A 111 3.45 -25.26 -4.98
CA ALA A 111 3.63 -26.71 -5.15
C ALA A 111 3.85 -27.14 -6.61
N ALA A 112 3.35 -26.34 -7.57
CA ALA A 112 3.62 -26.54 -9.00
C ALA A 112 5.01 -26.04 -9.43
N GLY A 113 5.83 -25.54 -8.49
CA GLY A 113 7.18 -25.01 -8.74
C GLY A 113 7.18 -23.62 -9.37
N ILE A 114 6.05 -22.90 -9.35
CA ILE A 114 5.96 -21.56 -9.92
C ILE A 114 6.37 -20.54 -8.85
N PRO A 115 7.38 -19.69 -9.09
CA PRO A 115 7.78 -18.61 -8.20
C PRO A 115 6.61 -17.67 -7.92
N LEU A 116 6.29 -17.49 -6.63
CA LEU A 116 5.14 -16.71 -6.18
C LEU A 116 5.58 -15.50 -5.38
N PHE A 117 5.08 -14.34 -5.76
CA PHE A 117 5.25 -13.05 -5.09
C PHE A 117 3.89 -12.46 -4.76
N THR A 118 3.84 -11.57 -3.78
CA THR A 118 2.59 -10.92 -3.39
C THR A 118 2.79 -9.41 -3.20
N ILE A 119 1.70 -8.66 -3.33
CA ILE A 119 1.59 -7.26 -2.92
C ILE A 119 0.45 -7.16 -1.91
N ASP A 120 0.73 -6.67 -0.70
CA ASP A 120 -0.24 -6.51 0.40
C ASP A 120 -1.03 -7.79 0.73
N ALA A 121 -0.41 -8.96 0.50
CA ALA A 121 -0.96 -10.28 0.83
C ALA A 121 0.13 -11.18 1.40
N PRO A 122 0.45 -11.07 2.71
CA PRO A 122 1.58 -11.75 3.35
C PRO A 122 1.32 -13.26 3.52
N SER A 123 1.25 -13.97 2.40
CA SER A 123 1.09 -15.43 2.38
C SER A 123 2.40 -16.13 2.76
N GLN A 124 2.29 -17.21 3.54
CA GLN A 124 3.45 -18.06 3.86
C GLN A 124 4.03 -18.76 2.62
N TYR A 125 3.27 -18.82 1.52
CA TYR A 125 3.67 -19.47 0.27
C TYR A 125 4.40 -18.53 -0.70
N SER A 126 4.37 -17.22 -0.47
CA SER A 126 5.10 -16.26 -1.30
C SER A 126 6.59 -16.22 -0.95
N LEU A 127 7.42 -15.97 -1.94
CA LEU A 127 8.87 -15.75 -1.78
C LEU A 127 9.16 -14.38 -1.16
N ASN A 128 8.41 -13.37 -1.59
CA ASN A 128 8.48 -12.01 -1.08
C ASN A 128 7.07 -11.39 -1.14
N ASN A 129 6.74 -10.60 -0.14
CA ASN A 129 5.57 -9.73 -0.12
C ASN A 129 6.04 -8.28 -0.17
N THR A 130 5.71 -7.56 -1.24
CA THR A 130 5.94 -6.11 -1.33
C THR A 130 4.76 -5.40 -0.67
N THR A 131 5.01 -4.59 0.35
CA THR A 131 3.97 -3.98 1.17
C THR A 131 4.42 -2.64 1.73
N SER A 132 3.54 -1.91 2.40
CA SER A 132 3.90 -0.80 3.27
C SER A 132 4.07 -1.28 4.72
N ASP A 133 4.68 -0.47 5.59
CA ASP A 133 4.57 -0.71 7.03
C ASP A 133 3.14 -0.36 7.49
N ASN A 134 2.24 -1.34 7.36
CA ASN A 134 0.83 -1.17 7.69
C ASN A 134 0.58 -0.99 9.19
N ALA A 135 1.50 -1.47 10.04
CA ALA A 135 1.41 -1.22 11.48
C ALA A 135 1.76 0.25 11.79
N ALA A 136 2.83 0.78 11.22
CA ALA A 136 3.16 2.20 11.36
C ALA A 136 2.04 3.07 10.78
N ALA A 137 1.55 2.78 9.57
CA ALA A 137 0.48 3.52 8.93
C ALA A 137 -0.81 3.56 9.77
N GLY A 138 -1.22 2.41 10.32
CA GLY A 138 -2.41 2.32 11.19
C GLY A 138 -2.23 3.09 12.50
N ARG A 139 -1.05 2.97 13.13
CA ARG A 139 -0.72 3.66 14.38
C ARG A 139 -0.67 5.18 14.18
N GLU A 140 0.08 5.67 13.21
CA GLU A 140 0.23 7.11 12.94
C GLU A 140 -1.11 7.77 12.64
N LEU A 141 -1.96 7.10 11.84
CA LEU A 141 -3.30 7.58 11.52
C LEU A 141 -4.19 7.66 12.78
N ALA A 142 -4.14 6.65 13.64
CA ALA A 142 -4.92 6.61 14.87
C ALA A 142 -4.42 7.62 15.92
N GLU A 143 -3.10 7.82 16.03
CA GLU A 143 -2.51 8.84 16.88
C GLU A 143 -2.88 10.25 16.41
N GLN A 144 -2.91 10.50 15.09
CA GLN A 144 -3.39 11.77 14.53
C GLN A 144 -4.87 11.99 14.87
N LEU A 145 -5.73 10.97 14.72
CA LEU A 145 -7.13 11.03 15.14
C LEU A 145 -7.25 11.37 16.63
N ALA A 146 -6.50 10.70 17.50
CA ALA A 146 -6.52 10.96 18.95
C ALA A 146 -6.08 12.39 19.27
N LYS A 147 -5.05 12.88 18.59
CA LYS A 147 -4.56 14.26 18.72
C LYS A 147 -5.63 15.27 18.32
N ASP A 148 -6.25 15.11 17.15
CA ASP A 148 -7.20 16.07 16.59
C ASP A 148 -8.51 16.13 17.39
N THR A 149 -8.91 15.01 18.03
CA THR A 149 -10.10 14.93 18.90
C THR A 149 -9.80 15.28 20.37
N GLY A 150 -8.56 15.56 20.71
CA GLY A 150 -8.14 15.72 22.11
C GLY A 150 -8.33 14.43 22.93
N ALA A 151 -8.25 13.28 22.28
CA ALA A 151 -8.40 11.93 22.83
C ALA A 151 -9.76 11.70 23.52
N LYS A 152 -10.83 12.32 23.01
CA LYS A 152 -12.20 12.25 23.57
C LYS A 152 -13.26 12.17 22.47
N GLY A 153 -14.35 11.45 22.79
CA GLY A 153 -15.56 11.39 22.00
C GLY A 153 -15.80 10.05 21.31
N ASP A 154 -16.94 9.94 20.69
CA ASP A 154 -17.36 8.72 20.02
C ASP A 154 -16.93 8.75 18.55
N ILE A 155 -16.40 7.65 18.04
CA ILE A 155 -15.94 7.52 16.66
C ILE A 155 -16.71 6.45 15.90
N LEU A 156 -16.93 6.69 14.62
CA LEU A 156 -17.41 5.70 13.68
C LEU A 156 -16.23 5.01 13.00
N VAL A 157 -16.33 3.71 12.76
CA VAL A 157 -15.26 2.91 12.17
C VAL A 157 -15.79 2.06 11.03
N PHE A 158 -15.21 2.22 9.84
CA PHE A 158 -15.40 1.29 8.72
C PHE A 158 -14.40 0.15 8.85
N ASN A 159 -14.90 -1.08 9.02
CA ASN A 159 -14.11 -2.27 9.29
C ASN A 159 -14.66 -3.50 8.56
N GLY A 160 -15.00 -3.35 7.28
CA GLY A 160 -15.58 -4.43 6.48
C GLY A 160 -14.58 -5.45 5.94
N PHE A 161 -13.29 -5.08 5.84
CA PHE A 161 -12.25 -5.90 5.21
C PHE A 161 -11.29 -6.56 6.20
N GLN A 162 -11.78 -7.09 7.31
CA GLN A 162 -10.92 -7.81 8.27
C GLN A 162 -10.21 -9.04 7.67
N GLY A 163 -10.76 -9.63 6.60
CA GLY A 163 -10.13 -10.74 5.87
C GLY A 163 -8.94 -10.32 5.00
N VAL A 164 -8.80 -9.01 4.69
CA VAL A 164 -7.66 -8.45 3.98
C VAL A 164 -6.60 -8.06 5.01
N PRO A 165 -5.41 -8.68 4.99
CA PRO A 165 -4.43 -8.57 6.08
C PRO A 165 -4.05 -7.15 6.44
N VAL A 166 -3.80 -6.29 5.43
CA VAL A 166 -3.38 -4.90 5.67
C VAL A 166 -4.45 -4.10 6.40
N CYS A 167 -5.73 -4.32 6.11
CA CYS A 167 -6.84 -3.68 6.82
C CYS A 167 -6.94 -4.17 8.27
N ALA A 168 -6.76 -5.48 8.50
CA ALA A 168 -6.74 -6.05 9.84
C ALA A 168 -5.59 -5.51 10.70
N ILE A 169 -4.38 -5.38 10.12
CA ILE A 169 -3.21 -4.79 10.80
C ILE A 169 -3.48 -3.34 11.19
N ARG A 170 -3.95 -2.52 10.26
CA ARG A 170 -4.28 -1.10 10.51
C ARG A 170 -5.34 -0.95 11.61
N TYR A 171 -6.37 -1.80 11.58
CA TYR A 171 -7.41 -1.80 12.62
C TYR A 171 -6.88 -2.25 13.99
N ALA A 172 -5.99 -3.25 14.04
CA ALA A 172 -5.37 -3.67 15.29
C ALA A 172 -4.56 -2.54 15.93
N GLU A 173 -3.87 -1.72 15.14
CA GLU A 173 -3.15 -0.55 15.63
C GLU A 173 -4.12 0.56 16.12
N LEU A 174 -5.23 0.82 15.39
CA LEU A 174 -6.29 1.69 15.90
C LEU A 174 -6.74 1.23 17.30
N ARG A 175 -7.01 -0.07 17.48
CA ARG A 175 -7.44 -0.61 18.78
C ARG A 175 -6.44 -0.33 19.88
N LYS A 176 -5.13 -0.52 19.64
CA LYS A 176 -4.08 -0.23 20.62
C LYS A 176 -4.07 1.25 21.04
N VAL A 177 -4.21 2.15 20.08
CA VAL A 177 -4.28 3.59 20.37
C VAL A 177 -5.53 3.92 21.18
N LEU A 178 -6.69 3.35 20.83
CA LEU A 178 -7.93 3.58 21.61
C LEU A 178 -7.84 3.01 23.02
N ASP A 179 -7.19 1.87 23.22
CA ASP A 179 -6.98 1.29 24.56
C ASP A 179 -6.09 2.20 25.45
N ALA A 180 -5.16 2.93 24.82
CA ALA A 180 -4.36 3.95 25.51
C ALA A 180 -5.12 5.26 25.75
N HIS A 181 -6.24 5.49 25.05
CA HIS A 181 -7.07 6.69 25.13
C HIS A 181 -8.54 6.35 25.46
N PRO A 182 -8.88 5.96 26.70
CA PRO A 182 -10.23 5.47 27.06
C PRO A 182 -11.34 6.50 26.93
N GLY A 183 -11.00 7.77 26.67
CA GLY A 183 -11.94 8.83 26.32
C GLY A 183 -12.50 8.72 24.90
N LEU A 184 -11.84 7.93 24.00
CA LEU A 184 -12.31 7.62 22.66
C LEU A 184 -13.06 6.28 22.65
N LYS A 185 -14.27 6.25 22.08
CA LYS A 185 -15.09 5.04 22.02
C LYS A 185 -15.63 4.79 20.64
N ILE A 186 -15.63 3.51 20.23
CA ILE A 186 -16.23 3.13 18.95
C ILE A 186 -17.74 3.01 19.11
N ILE A 187 -18.50 3.72 18.28
CA ILE A 187 -19.95 3.52 18.13
C ILE A 187 -20.19 2.14 17.50
N ARG A 188 -21.03 1.36 18.13
CA ARG A 188 -21.35 0.00 17.68
C ARG A 188 -22.76 -0.07 17.06
N PRO A 189 -23.02 -0.92 16.07
CA PRO A 189 -22.02 -1.78 15.36
C PRO A 189 -21.08 -0.95 14.48
N GLU A 190 -19.89 -1.50 14.19
CA GLU A 190 -18.98 -0.94 13.21
C GLU A 190 -19.60 -0.97 11.81
N LEU A 191 -19.19 -0.03 10.97
CA LEU A 191 -19.69 0.11 9.61
C LEU A 191 -19.02 -0.90 8.67
N ARG A 192 -19.71 -1.25 7.61
CA ARG A 192 -19.21 -2.20 6.61
C ARG A 192 -18.73 -1.46 5.36
N ASP A 193 -17.70 -2.01 4.77
CA ASP A 193 -17.32 -1.66 3.40
C ASP A 193 -18.11 -2.54 2.44
N VAL A 194 -18.84 -1.94 1.53
CA VAL A 194 -19.67 -2.65 0.55
C VAL A 194 -19.06 -2.53 -0.83
N ILE A 195 -18.88 -3.64 -1.52
CA ILE A 195 -18.36 -3.70 -2.89
C ILE A 195 -19.42 -4.35 -3.80
N PRO A 196 -19.64 -3.82 -4.98
CA PRO A 196 -19.19 -2.54 -5.51
C PRO A 196 -19.91 -1.33 -4.88
N ASN A 197 -19.59 -0.12 -5.33
CA ASN A 197 -20.22 1.13 -4.91
C ASN A 197 -19.87 1.60 -3.48
N THR A 198 -18.66 1.31 -3.04
CA THR A 198 -18.21 1.63 -1.66
C THR A 198 -18.39 3.10 -1.30
N VAL A 199 -18.10 4.05 -2.19
CA VAL A 199 -18.27 5.50 -1.94
C VAL A 199 -19.75 5.82 -1.65
N GLN A 200 -20.65 5.37 -2.51
CA GLN A 200 -22.09 5.64 -2.40
C GLN A 200 -22.68 4.99 -1.15
N ASP A 201 -22.26 3.76 -0.87
CA ASP A 201 -22.73 3.04 0.31
C ASP A 201 -22.26 3.72 1.60
N ALA A 202 -20.96 4.05 1.71
CA ALA A 202 -20.40 4.77 2.86
C ALA A 202 -21.10 6.13 3.05
N ARG A 203 -21.32 6.89 1.97
CA ARG A 203 -22.08 8.15 2.00
C ARG A 203 -23.48 7.93 2.56
N GLY A 204 -24.20 6.89 2.11
CA GLY A 204 -25.54 6.56 2.60
C GLY A 204 -25.56 6.17 4.09
N GLN A 205 -24.62 5.31 4.52
CA GLN A 205 -24.48 4.91 5.92
C GLN A 205 -24.25 6.14 6.84
N ILE A 206 -23.32 7.02 6.45
CA ILE A 206 -23.03 8.24 7.25
C ILE A 206 -24.23 9.19 7.24
N ALA A 207 -24.86 9.47 6.10
CA ALA A 207 -26.02 10.33 6.03
C ALA A 207 -27.15 9.85 6.97
N ALA A 208 -27.40 8.54 7.03
CA ALA A 208 -28.39 7.97 7.95
C ALA A 208 -28.00 8.15 9.43
N LEU A 209 -26.71 8.01 9.77
CA LEU A 209 -26.22 8.17 11.13
C LEU A 209 -26.23 9.64 11.59
N LEU A 210 -26.00 10.59 10.70
CA LEU A 210 -26.06 12.01 11.04
C LEU A 210 -27.46 12.46 11.51
N ASN A 211 -28.52 11.79 11.04
CA ASN A 211 -29.89 12.01 11.55
C ASN A 211 -30.06 11.50 12.99
N LYS A 212 -29.33 10.45 13.36
CA LYS A 212 -29.40 9.83 14.69
C LYS A 212 -28.49 10.51 15.71
N TYR A 213 -27.35 11.03 15.26
CA TYR A 213 -26.32 11.62 16.13
C TYR A 213 -26.17 13.12 15.88
N PRO A 214 -26.81 13.97 16.71
CA PRO A 214 -26.70 15.43 16.63
C PRO A 214 -25.26 15.93 16.69
N LYS A 215 -25.07 17.21 16.38
CA LYS A 215 -23.78 17.89 16.42
C LYS A 215 -23.11 17.70 17.79
N GLY A 216 -21.82 17.35 17.75
CA GLY A 216 -20.98 17.11 18.94
C GLY A 216 -21.00 15.67 19.48
N GLN A 217 -21.83 14.76 18.92
CA GLN A 217 -21.85 13.37 19.38
C GLN A 217 -20.87 12.44 18.63
N ILE A 218 -20.52 12.78 17.40
CA ILE A 218 -19.49 12.06 16.64
C ILE A 218 -18.24 12.93 16.60
N ALA A 219 -17.12 12.42 17.10
CA ALA A 219 -15.84 13.13 17.10
C ALA A 219 -15.05 12.91 15.79
N ALA A 220 -15.06 11.68 15.26
CA ALA A 220 -14.30 11.32 14.07
C ALA A 220 -14.88 10.09 13.37
N ILE A 221 -14.42 9.87 12.12
CA ILE A 221 -14.69 8.67 11.34
C ILE A 221 -13.35 8.11 10.88
N TRP A 222 -13.08 6.84 11.21
CA TRP A 222 -11.88 6.13 10.79
C TRP A 222 -12.23 5.02 9.79
N SER A 223 -11.36 4.81 8.79
CA SER A 223 -11.47 3.68 7.87
C SER A 223 -10.09 3.09 7.55
N ALA A 224 -10.04 1.77 7.33
CA ALA A 224 -8.80 1.06 7.04
C ALA A 224 -8.21 1.43 5.66
N TRP A 225 -9.00 2.04 4.79
CA TRP A 225 -8.63 2.54 3.46
C TRP A 225 -9.48 3.77 3.11
N ASP A 226 -9.13 4.52 2.08
CA ASP A 226 -9.70 5.87 1.91
C ASP A 226 -10.96 5.95 1.02
N ILE A 227 -11.42 4.84 0.43
CA ILE A 227 -12.66 4.89 -0.36
C ILE A 227 -13.91 5.08 0.53
N PRO A 228 -14.06 4.37 1.69
CA PRO A 228 -15.11 4.72 2.65
C PRO A 228 -14.92 6.11 3.25
N GLN A 229 -13.68 6.54 3.51
CA GLN A 229 -13.37 7.90 3.95
C GLN A 229 -13.90 8.94 2.97
N LEU A 230 -13.73 8.73 1.66
CA LEU A 230 -14.24 9.62 0.61
C LEU A 230 -15.76 9.73 0.69
N GLY A 231 -16.47 8.61 0.76
CA GLY A 231 -17.93 8.59 0.87
C GLY A 231 -18.43 9.27 2.15
N ALA A 232 -17.78 8.98 3.28
CA ALA A 232 -18.08 9.62 4.55
C ALA A 232 -17.85 11.15 4.48
N SER A 233 -16.74 11.59 3.90
CA SER A 233 -16.43 13.01 3.73
C SER A 233 -17.45 13.74 2.87
N GLN A 234 -17.92 13.11 1.79
CA GLN A 234 -18.98 13.67 0.96
C GLN A 234 -20.30 13.84 1.73
N ALA A 235 -20.69 12.83 2.53
CA ALA A 235 -21.89 12.94 3.38
C ALA A 235 -21.80 14.07 4.41
N LEU A 236 -20.62 14.26 5.01
CA LEU A 236 -20.36 15.32 5.97
C LEU A 236 -20.44 16.72 5.32
N ILE A 237 -19.90 16.87 4.10
CA ILE A 237 -20.00 18.11 3.33
C ILE A 237 -21.46 18.43 3.01
N ASP A 238 -22.21 17.45 2.49
CA ASP A 238 -23.62 17.61 2.14
C ASP A 238 -24.50 18.03 3.35
N ALA A 239 -24.16 17.50 4.53
CA ALA A 239 -24.88 17.79 5.78
C ALA A 239 -24.37 19.03 6.54
N GLY A 240 -23.32 19.70 6.05
CA GLY A 240 -22.68 20.82 6.76
C GLY A 240 -22.06 20.41 8.11
N ARG A 241 -21.56 19.15 8.20
CA ARG A 241 -21.00 18.54 9.42
C ARG A 241 -19.47 18.36 9.31
N THR A 242 -18.77 19.34 8.72
CA THR A 242 -17.32 19.28 8.45
C THR A 242 -16.44 19.41 9.71
N GLU A 243 -17.06 19.63 10.88
CA GLU A 243 -16.39 19.53 12.18
C GLU A 243 -15.98 18.08 12.52
N ILE A 244 -16.70 17.09 11.98
CA ILE A 244 -16.33 15.68 12.12
C ILE A 244 -15.20 15.39 11.14
N LYS A 245 -14.05 14.95 11.66
CA LYS A 245 -12.89 14.64 10.80
C LYS A 245 -12.86 13.17 10.39
N THR A 246 -12.38 12.93 9.17
CA THR A 246 -12.26 11.58 8.59
C THR A 246 -10.80 11.20 8.38
N TYR A 247 -10.49 9.92 8.53
CA TYR A 247 -9.15 9.35 8.51
C TYR A 247 -9.12 8.06 7.70
N GLY A 248 -8.11 7.88 6.83
CA GLY A 248 -8.00 6.69 5.97
C GLY A 248 -6.58 6.47 5.46
N VAL A 249 -6.41 5.43 4.66
CA VAL A 249 -5.12 5.06 4.06
C VAL A 249 -5.32 4.90 2.55
N ASP A 250 -4.34 5.22 1.77
CA ASP A 250 -4.02 5.10 0.35
C ASP A 250 -3.66 6.47 -0.28
N GLY A 251 -4.40 7.53 0.04
CA GLY A 251 -4.19 8.86 -0.54
C GLY A 251 -4.65 8.91 -2.00
N THR A 252 -5.89 8.52 -2.26
CA THR A 252 -6.49 8.71 -3.59
C THR A 252 -6.54 10.18 -3.98
N PRO A 253 -6.46 10.52 -5.27
CA PRO A 253 -6.49 11.91 -5.71
C PRO A 253 -7.69 12.69 -5.16
N GLU A 254 -8.87 12.10 -5.12
CA GLU A 254 -10.10 12.73 -4.64
C GLU A 254 -10.02 13.07 -3.14
N VAL A 255 -9.44 12.20 -2.33
CA VAL A 255 -9.22 12.46 -0.88
C VAL A 255 -8.16 13.55 -0.68
N LEU A 256 -7.08 13.51 -1.47
CA LEU A 256 -6.05 14.55 -1.43
C LEU A 256 -6.60 15.92 -1.87
N GLU A 257 -7.48 15.97 -2.88
CA GLU A 257 -8.16 17.21 -3.29
C GLU A 257 -9.09 17.74 -2.20
N LEU A 258 -9.83 16.86 -1.50
CA LEU A 258 -10.60 17.27 -0.33
C LEU A 258 -9.69 17.81 0.78
N LEU A 259 -8.54 17.17 1.03
CA LEU A 259 -7.60 17.60 2.08
C LEU A 259 -7.04 19.01 1.84
N LYS A 260 -6.95 19.47 0.58
CA LYS A 260 -6.53 20.86 0.23
C LYS A 260 -7.53 21.93 0.68
N ARG A 261 -8.79 21.58 0.87
CA ARG A 261 -9.85 22.56 1.15
C ARG A 261 -9.82 22.95 2.62
N GLY A 262 -9.89 24.24 2.93
CA GLY A 262 -9.89 24.75 4.31
C GLY A 262 -11.11 24.35 5.14
N ASP A 263 -12.22 24.00 4.48
CA ASP A 263 -13.48 23.54 5.08
C ASP A 263 -13.66 22.00 5.04
N SER A 264 -12.61 21.28 4.71
CA SER A 264 -12.66 19.82 4.51
C SER A 264 -12.92 19.05 5.80
N PRO A 265 -13.76 18.00 5.75
CA PRO A 265 -13.83 17.02 6.82
C PRO A 265 -12.64 16.06 6.85
N VAL A 266 -11.80 15.99 5.81
CA VAL A 266 -10.61 15.12 5.81
C VAL A 266 -9.59 15.68 6.80
N GLY A 267 -9.32 14.93 7.89
CA GLY A 267 -8.32 15.28 8.90
C GLY A 267 -6.92 14.83 8.49
N ALA A 268 -6.81 13.58 8.07
CA ALA A 268 -5.56 13.01 7.57
C ALA A 268 -5.81 11.80 6.66
N VAL A 269 -4.81 11.47 5.86
CA VAL A 269 -4.71 10.22 5.10
C VAL A 269 -3.27 9.75 5.10
N VAL A 270 -3.02 8.44 5.27
CA VAL A 270 -1.68 7.89 5.03
C VAL A 270 -1.54 7.61 3.54
N ALA A 271 -0.74 8.41 2.85
CA ALA A 271 -0.47 8.24 1.43
C ALA A 271 0.49 7.07 1.19
N GLN A 272 0.12 6.16 0.30
CA GLN A 272 0.92 5.04 -0.18
C GLN A 272 1.50 5.32 -1.58
N GLN A 273 2.43 4.46 -2.01
CA GLN A 273 3.08 4.52 -3.32
C GLN A 273 2.75 3.27 -4.15
N PRO A 274 1.51 3.07 -4.60
CA PRO A 274 1.11 1.82 -5.26
C PRO A 274 1.89 1.53 -6.55
N ALA A 275 2.24 2.55 -7.32
CA ALA A 275 3.07 2.39 -8.51
C ALA A 275 4.49 1.90 -8.17
N LEU A 276 5.11 2.43 -7.10
CA LEU A 276 6.41 1.96 -6.64
C LEU A 276 6.33 0.52 -6.10
N MET A 277 5.26 0.19 -5.37
CA MET A 277 5.04 -1.19 -4.92
C MET A 277 4.92 -2.17 -6.09
N GLY A 278 4.19 -1.80 -7.13
CA GLY A 278 4.06 -2.59 -8.37
C GLY A 278 5.42 -2.81 -9.06
N ARG A 279 6.19 -1.73 -9.26
CA ARG A 279 7.54 -1.82 -9.86
C ARG A 279 8.47 -2.68 -9.00
N THR A 280 8.51 -2.45 -7.70
CA THR A 280 9.37 -3.18 -6.76
C THR A 280 9.07 -4.68 -6.76
N ALA A 281 7.81 -5.08 -6.77
CA ALA A 281 7.43 -6.49 -6.84
C ALA A 281 7.95 -7.16 -8.13
N VAL A 282 7.83 -6.49 -9.28
CA VAL A 282 8.37 -6.99 -10.56
C VAL A 282 9.89 -7.06 -10.54
N GLN A 283 10.56 -6.07 -9.95
CA GLN A 283 12.02 -6.07 -9.80
C GLN A 283 12.50 -7.23 -8.91
N ASN A 284 11.77 -7.54 -7.84
CA ASN A 284 12.06 -8.70 -7.00
C ASN A 284 11.87 -10.02 -7.77
N VAL A 285 10.84 -10.13 -8.62
CA VAL A 285 10.68 -11.25 -9.55
C VAL A 285 11.90 -11.36 -10.48
N ALA A 286 12.31 -10.24 -11.10
CA ALA A 286 13.46 -10.23 -12.01
C ALA A 286 14.76 -10.69 -11.33
N ARG A 287 15.04 -10.18 -10.12
CA ARG A 287 16.20 -10.61 -9.33
C ARG A 287 16.15 -12.10 -9.01
N TYR A 288 14.99 -12.60 -8.59
CA TYR A 288 14.83 -14.03 -8.29
C TYR A 288 15.05 -14.91 -9.52
N LEU A 289 14.46 -14.55 -10.67
CA LEU A 289 14.61 -15.31 -11.92
C LEU A 289 16.06 -15.24 -12.47
N ALA A 290 16.82 -14.20 -12.13
CA ALA A 290 18.24 -14.08 -12.41
C ALA A 290 19.14 -14.84 -11.43
N GLY A 291 18.57 -15.48 -10.39
CA GLY A 291 19.32 -16.33 -9.47
C GLY A 291 19.45 -15.82 -8.04
N ALA A 292 18.95 -14.63 -7.70
CA ALA A 292 18.94 -14.16 -6.31
C ALA A 292 18.11 -15.09 -5.41
N ARG A 293 18.65 -15.40 -4.22
CA ARG A 293 17.97 -16.27 -3.22
C ARG A 293 17.88 -15.64 -1.84
N ASP A 294 18.37 -14.41 -1.69
CA ASP A 294 18.47 -13.64 -0.46
C ASP A 294 17.40 -12.54 -0.35
N LEU A 295 16.31 -12.64 -1.12
CA LEU A 295 15.21 -11.71 -1.03
C LEU A 295 14.57 -11.76 0.37
N PRO A 296 14.32 -10.60 1.00
CA PRO A 296 13.61 -10.56 2.28
C PRO A 296 12.19 -11.10 2.11
N ARG A 297 11.61 -11.61 3.21
CA ARG A 297 10.20 -12.06 3.20
C ARG A 297 9.24 -10.91 2.89
N GLU A 298 9.57 -9.71 3.31
CA GLU A 298 8.83 -8.48 3.02
C GLU A 298 9.77 -7.39 2.52
N THR A 299 9.30 -6.65 1.51
CA THR A 299 9.94 -5.42 1.02
C THR A 299 9.00 -4.27 1.31
N HIS A 300 9.40 -3.38 2.21
CA HIS A 300 8.57 -2.26 2.60
C HIS A 300 8.79 -1.05 1.68
N VAL A 301 7.68 -0.46 1.25
CA VAL A 301 7.64 0.80 0.52
C VAL A 301 7.13 1.89 1.46
N ALA A 302 7.84 3.02 1.51
CA ALA A 302 7.54 4.11 2.44
C ALA A 302 6.13 4.69 2.23
N THR A 303 5.54 5.15 3.32
CA THR A 303 4.28 5.89 3.37
C THR A 303 4.48 7.28 3.95
N LEU A 304 3.47 8.13 3.85
CA LEU A 304 3.47 9.47 4.44
C LEU A 304 2.13 9.75 5.11
N LEU A 305 2.13 9.94 6.42
CA LEU A 305 0.98 10.54 7.10
C LEU A 305 0.80 11.97 6.58
N THR A 306 -0.28 12.18 5.84
CA THR A 306 -0.58 13.41 5.12
C THR A 306 -1.69 14.17 5.80
N THR A 307 -1.41 15.40 6.14
CA THR A 307 -2.33 16.38 6.72
C THR A 307 -2.34 17.62 5.82
N PRO A 308 -3.23 18.61 6.04
CA PRO A 308 -3.17 19.86 5.28
C PRO A 308 -1.79 20.55 5.34
N GLY A 309 -1.05 20.37 6.43
CA GLY A 309 0.24 21.02 6.65
C GLY A 309 1.42 20.46 5.84
N ASN A 310 1.33 19.22 5.34
CA ASN A 310 2.41 18.58 4.59
C ASN A 310 1.97 17.94 3.26
N LEU A 311 0.79 18.28 2.77
CA LEU A 311 0.21 17.70 1.55
C LEU A 311 1.14 17.81 0.32
N SER A 312 1.91 18.89 0.19
CA SER A 312 2.87 19.08 -0.91
C SER A 312 3.97 18.00 -0.97
N GLN A 313 4.22 17.29 0.12
CA GLN A 313 5.23 16.22 0.18
C GLN A 313 4.76 14.93 -0.52
N VAL A 314 3.45 14.77 -0.79
CA VAL A 314 2.92 13.55 -1.45
C VAL A 314 3.43 13.42 -2.88
N ALA A 315 3.51 14.53 -3.64
CA ALA A 315 4.06 14.52 -5.00
C ALA A 315 5.53 14.05 -4.98
N ALA A 316 6.33 14.59 -4.05
CA ALA A 316 7.72 14.19 -3.88
C ALA A 316 7.84 12.71 -3.46
N LEU A 317 6.96 12.22 -2.58
CA LEU A 317 6.91 10.82 -2.17
C LEU A 317 6.67 9.88 -3.36
N ARG A 318 5.73 10.25 -4.25
CA ARG A 318 5.30 9.42 -5.38
C ARG A 318 6.17 9.56 -6.63
N GLY A 319 7.03 10.57 -6.65
CA GLY A 319 7.78 10.95 -7.84
C GLY A 319 6.87 11.48 -8.96
N ASP A 320 5.73 12.05 -8.58
CA ASP A 320 4.83 12.72 -9.51
C ASP A 320 5.40 14.09 -9.87
N PRO A 321 5.34 14.52 -11.16
CA PRO A 321 5.88 15.79 -11.62
C PRO A 321 5.14 17.01 -11.07
#